data_004585cdaa7c0e05ecdc210d1ea473ba
#
_entry.id   004585cdaa7c0e05ecdc210d1ea473ba
#
_cell.length_a   1.000
_cell.length_b   1.000
_cell.length_c   1.000
_cell.angle_alpha   90.00
_cell.angle_beta   90.00
_cell.angle_gamma   90.00
#
_symmetry.space_group_name_H-M   'P 1'
#
loop_
_entity.id
_entity.type
_entity.pdbx_description
1 polymer ?
#
loop_
_entity_poly.entity_id
_entity_poly.type
_entity_poly.pdbx_seq_one_letter_code
_entity_poly.pdbx_strand_id
1 'polypeptide(L)'
;DYTAGVVISPMTSGSVVKGASMIVAYNQGAIKIGEYQQDECIKLAGTKKKCSWKTLGRINDIDALALSSNVYQFKAAMKVAGYQYSYNMPFKVDKSIFDTYRNTFHEFGLGVATGIDLPVESRGTSSDNTAGGLLLDFVMGQYDTYTPMQLSQYVSTIANKGTRYQPHLLKEVHKSTDDESLGKVIYTFEPNILNKVNTKEEYLNRVREGFHAVTTKSY
;
A
#
# COMPACT_ATOMS: atom_id res chain seq x y z
N ASP A 1 -0.36 10.30 23.99
CA ASP A 1 -0.25 8.84 24.05
C ASP A 1 0.29 8.32 22.73
N TYR A 2 1.57 7.89 22.72
CA TYR A 2 2.24 7.40 21.51
C TYR A 2 1.57 6.13 20.94
N THR A 3 1.07 5.26 21.81
CA THR A 3 0.40 4.02 21.41
C THR A 3 -0.87 4.33 20.61
N ALA A 4 -1.69 5.29 21.07
CA ALA A 4 -2.89 5.70 20.36
C ALA A 4 -2.56 6.23 18.95
N GLY A 5 -1.51 7.04 18.80
CA GLY A 5 -1.09 7.59 17.52
C GLY A 5 -0.62 6.53 16.52
N VAL A 6 0.01 5.45 16.99
CA VAL A 6 0.65 4.46 16.11
C VAL A 6 -0.29 3.31 15.72
N VAL A 7 -1.11 2.81 16.65
CA VAL A 7 -1.89 1.58 16.43
C VAL A 7 -3.40 1.80 16.41
N ILE A 8 -3.91 2.94 16.92
CA ILE A 8 -5.35 3.18 17.07
C ILE A 8 -5.85 4.26 16.10
N SER A 9 -5.04 5.28 15.77
CA SER A 9 -5.48 6.44 14.97
C SER A 9 -5.17 6.23 13.48
N PRO A 10 -6.16 5.85 12.65
CA PRO A 10 -5.93 5.68 11.22
C PRO A 10 -5.94 7.05 10.52
N MET A 11 -5.17 7.14 9.44
CA MET A 11 -5.07 8.31 8.58
C MET A 11 -5.05 7.92 7.10
N THR A 12 -5.32 8.86 6.22
CA THR A 12 -5.07 8.66 4.78
C THR A 12 -3.57 8.46 4.55
N SER A 13 -3.22 7.38 3.88
CA SER A 13 -1.81 6.97 3.69
C SER A 13 -1.08 7.77 2.62
N GLY A 14 -1.83 8.44 1.75
CA GLY A 14 -1.25 9.10 0.58
C GLY A 14 -0.46 8.12 -0.29
N SER A 15 0.57 8.60 -0.95
CA SER A 15 1.34 7.87 -1.95
C SER A 15 2.10 6.64 -1.44
N VAL A 16 2.15 6.40 -0.14
CA VAL A 16 2.82 5.22 0.44
C VAL A 16 2.25 3.92 -0.12
N VAL A 17 0.92 3.84 -0.33
CA VAL A 17 0.25 2.62 -0.82
C VAL A 17 0.41 2.34 -2.30
N LYS A 18 1.00 3.24 -3.08
CA LYS A 18 1.14 3.09 -4.53
C LYS A 18 1.89 1.81 -4.94
N GLY A 19 2.80 1.31 -4.10
CA GLY A 19 3.46 0.03 -4.33
C GLY A 19 2.46 -1.14 -4.34
N ALA A 20 1.54 -1.19 -3.35
CA ALA A 20 0.49 -2.21 -3.33
C ALA A 20 -0.47 -2.05 -4.52
N SER A 21 -0.83 -0.81 -4.89
CA SER A 21 -1.64 -0.53 -6.08
C SER A 21 -0.99 -1.03 -7.38
N MET A 22 0.33 -0.90 -7.51
CA MET A 22 1.10 -1.44 -8.65
C MET A 22 1.06 -2.97 -8.66
N ILE A 23 1.19 -3.64 -7.51
CA ILE A 23 1.07 -5.10 -7.41
C ILE A 23 -0.29 -5.57 -7.91
N VAL A 24 -1.38 -4.89 -7.53
CA VAL A 24 -2.72 -5.21 -8.08
C VAL A 24 -2.72 -5.09 -9.59
N ALA A 25 -2.21 -4.01 -10.14
CA ALA A 25 -2.20 -3.77 -11.58
C ALA A 25 -1.37 -4.81 -12.35
N TYR A 26 -0.24 -5.27 -11.81
CA TYR A 26 0.54 -6.37 -12.37
C TYR A 26 -0.21 -7.72 -12.27
N ASN A 27 -0.74 -8.06 -11.11
CA ASN A 27 -1.45 -9.32 -10.88
C ASN A 27 -2.68 -9.46 -11.80
N GLN A 28 -3.37 -8.35 -12.08
CA GLN A 28 -4.50 -8.29 -13.00
C GLN A 28 -4.08 -8.20 -14.48
N GLY A 29 -2.78 -8.15 -14.77
CA GLY A 29 -2.29 -8.00 -16.16
C GLY A 29 -2.64 -6.64 -16.79
N ALA A 30 -3.06 -5.66 -15.99
CA ALA A 30 -3.45 -4.33 -16.45
C ALA A 30 -2.26 -3.49 -16.92
N ILE A 31 -1.09 -3.77 -16.37
CA ILE A 31 0.20 -3.20 -16.80
C ILE A 31 1.26 -4.29 -16.89
N LYS A 32 2.28 -4.04 -17.72
CA LYS A 32 3.47 -4.89 -17.83
C LYS A 32 4.67 -4.21 -17.18
N ILE A 33 5.64 -5.00 -16.71
CA ILE A 33 6.93 -4.47 -16.26
C ILE A 33 7.57 -3.63 -17.37
N GLY A 34 8.01 -2.42 -17.02
CA GLY A 34 8.62 -1.48 -17.93
C GLY A 34 7.63 -0.75 -18.85
N GLU A 35 6.32 -0.93 -18.68
CA GLU A 35 5.32 -0.27 -19.52
C GLU A 35 5.38 1.26 -19.35
N TYR A 36 5.49 1.97 -20.47
CA TYR A 36 5.44 3.43 -20.50
C TYR A 36 4.02 3.95 -20.65
N GLN A 37 3.71 4.98 -19.89
CA GLN A 37 2.47 5.74 -20.03
C GLN A 37 2.76 7.25 -20.07
N GLN A 38 1.88 8.00 -20.76
CA GLN A 38 1.95 9.46 -20.78
C GLN A 38 1.29 10.01 -19.50
N ASP A 39 2.05 10.74 -18.67
CA ASP A 39 1.55 11.43 -17.48
C ASP A 39 0.95 12.78 -17.87
N GLU A 40 -0.31 12.77 -18.25
CA GLU A 40 -1.12 13.94 -18.57
C GLU A 40 -2.39 13.93 -17.72
N CYS A 41 -2.81 15.12 -17.26
CA CYS A 41 -4.04 15.24 -16.47
C CYS A 41 -5.21 14.54 -17.15
N ILE A 42 -5.96 13.77 -16.38
CA ILE A 42 -7.20 13.14 -16.82
C ILE A 42 -8.43 13.95 -16.37
N LYS A 43 -9.51 13.83 -17.12
CA LYS A 43 -10.81 14.43 -16.81
C LYS A 43 -11.90 13.38 -16.99
N LEU A 44 -12.65 13.12 -15.94
CA LEU A 44 -13.85 12.31 -15.97
C LEU A 44 -15.08 13.21 -15.90
N ALA A 45 -16.17 12.77 -16.48
CA ALA A 45 -17.43 13.50 -16.41
C ALA A 45 -17.84 13.74 -14.94
N GLY A 46 -18.30 14.93 -14.63
CA GLY A 46 -18.74 15.30 -13.27
C GLY A 46 -17.63 15.50 -12.22
N THR A 47 -16.33 15.41 -12.62
CA THR A 47 -15.20 15.61 -11.67
C THR A 47 -14.35 16.82 -12.06
N LYS A 48 -13.48 17.27 -11.15
CA LYS A 48 -12.35 18.16 -11.51
C LYS A 48 -11.28 17.38 -12.27
N LYS A 49 -10.38 18.07 -13.00
CA LYS A 49 -9.18 17.42 -13.56
C LYS A 49 -8.37 16.77 -12.45
N LYS A 50 -7.89 15.55 -12.69
CA LYS A 50 -7.00 14.81 -11.80
C LYS A 50 -5.61 14.76 -12.44
N CYS A 51 -4.60 15.22 -11.72
CA CYS A 51 -3.22 15.40 -12.24
C CYS A 51 -2.22 14.80 -11.25
N SER A 52 -1.03 14.53 -11.73
CA SER A 52 0.16 14.43 -10.89
C SER A 52 0.57 15.81 -10.37
N TRP A 53 1.49 15.89 -9.44
CA TRP A 53 1.96 17.14 -8.82
C TRP A 53 2.69 18.06 -9.81
N LYS A 54 3.25 17.51 -10.89
CA LYS A 54 3.76 18.22 -12.08
C LYS A 54 3.51 17.34 -13.31
N THR A 55 3.70 17.88 -14.51
CA THR A 55 3.72 17.09 -15.74
C THR A 55 5.01 16.27 -15.80
N LEU A 56 4.89 14.95 -15.82
CA LEU A 56 6.03 14.03 -15.81
C LEU A 56 6.39 13.50 -17.20
N GLY A 57 5.54 13.75 -18.19
CA GLY A 57 5.77 13.30 -19.57
C GLY A 57 5.57 11.78 -19.72
N ARG A 58 6.38 11.14 -20.54
CA ARG A 58 6.33 9.70 -20.78
C ARG A 58 7.23 8.98 -19.78
N ILE A 59 6.63 8.28 -18.83
CA ILE A 59 7.32 7.59 -17.73
C ILE A 59 6.94 6.10 -17.69
N ASN A 60 7.83 5.26 -17.18
CA ASN A 60 7.56 3.86 -16.90
C ASN A 60 7.10 3.64 -15.45
N ASP A 61 6.90 2.41 -15.07
CA ASP A 61 6.44 1.97 -13.76
C ASP A 61 7.41 2.30 -12.61
N ILE A 62 8.75 2.21 -12.81
CA ILE A 62 9.74 2.65 -11.82
C ILE A 62 9.66 4.16 -11.62
N ASP A 63 9.69 4.93 -12.70
CA ASP A 63 9.61 6.38 -12.62
C ASP A 63 8.28 6.83 -12.04
N ALA A 64 7.18 6.10 -12.31
CA ALA A 64 5.87 6.36 -11.73
C ALA A 64 5.87 6.23 -10.20
N LEU A 65 6.56 5.26 -9.63
CA LEU A 65 6.74 5.12 -8.18
C LEU A 65 7.72 6.16 -7.65
N ALA A 66 8.88 6.31 -8.29
CA ALA A 66 9.94 7.22 -7.85
C ALA A 66 9.50 8.68 -7.83
N LEU A 67 8.75 9.12 -8.85
CA LEU A 67 8.20 10.47 -8.97
C LEU A 67 6.79 10.61 -8.37
N SER A 68 6.29 9.52 -7.78
CA SER A 68 4.95 9.51 -7.18
C SER A 68 3.83 9.96 -8.13
N SER A 69 3.85 9.47 -9.39
CA SER A 69 2.82 9.79 -10.38
C SER A 69 1.43 9.34 -9.91
N ASN A 70 0.49 10.26 -9.85
CA ASN A 70 -0.92 9.93 -9.64
C ASN A 70 -1.55 9.40 -10.92
N VAL A 71 -1.24 10.04 -12.05
CA VAL A 71 -1.86 9.73 -13.35
C VAL A 71 -1.52 8.33 -13.80
N TYR A 72 -0.28 7.86 -13.58
CA TYR A 72 0.09 6.48 -13.89
C TYR A 72 -0.79 5.49 -13.10
N GLN A 73 -0.98 5.73 -11.79
CA GLN A 73 -1.86 4.90 -10.93
C GLN A 73 -3.31 4.96 -11.39
N PHE A 74 -3.82 6.14 -11.77
CA PHE A 74 -5.19 6.30 -12.27
C PHE A 74 -5.42 5.47 -13.55
N LYS A 75 -4.50 5.56 -14.52
CA LYS A 75 -4.58 4.81 -15.77
C LYS A 75 -4.45 3.30 -15.52
N ALA A 76 -3.57 2.88 -14.62
CA ALA A 76 -3.46 1.48 -14.21
C ALA A 76 -4.77 0.98 -13.58
N ALA A 77 -5.38 1.76 -12.67
CA ALA A 77 -6.65 1.40 -12.04
C ALA A 77 -7.80 1.33 -13.03
N MET A 78 -7.85 2.23 -14.00
CA MET A 78 -8.84 2.17 -15.08
C MET A 78 -8.70 0.88 -15.90
N LYS A 79 -7.46 0.47 -16.23
CA LYS A 79 -7.20 -0.79 -16.94
C LYS A 79 -7.60 -2.01 -16.10
N VAL A 80 -7.34 -2.00 -14.77
CA VAL A 80 -7.83 -3.05 -13.84
C VAL A 80 -9.35 -3.16 -13.89
N ALA A 81 -10.04 -2.02 -13.98
CA ALA A 81 -11.51 -1.96 -14.11
C ALA A 81 -12.01 -2.26 -15.54
N GLY A 82 -11.14 -2.63 -16.47
CA GLY A 82 -11.52 -2.87 -17.88
C GLY A 82 -11.96 -1.61 -18.63
N TYR A 83 -11.61 -0.43 -18.11
CA TYR A 83 -12.04 0.85 -18.69
C TYR A 83 -10.94 1.46 -19.56
N GLN A 84 -11.29 1.78 -20.81
CA GLN A 84 -10.44 2.58 -21.70
C GLN A 84 -10.73 4.06 -21.48
N TYR A 85 -9.73 4.79 -21.01
CA TYR A 85 -9.87 6.22 -20.75
C TYR A 85 -10.25 7.01 -22.01
N SER A 86 -11.28 7.83 -21.86
CA SER A 86 -11.65 8.87 -22.82
C SER A 86 -11.97 10.16 -22.09
N TYR A 87 -11.55 11.30 -22.66
CA TYR A 87 -11.68 12.61 -22.03
C TYR A 87 -13.14 12.97 -21.73
N ASN A 88 -13.38 13.40 -20.50
CA ASN A 88 -14.69 13.85 -20.00
C ASN A 88 -15.82 12.82 -20.12
N MET A 89 -15.49 11.53 -20.19
CA MET A 89 -16.47 10.45 -20.17
C MET A 89 -16.74 9.92 -18.75
N PRO A 90 -17.94 9.39 -18.48
CA PRO A 90 -18.24 8.76 -17.19
C PRO A 90 -17.34 7.54 -16.95
N PHE A 91 -16.87 7.38 -15.72
CA PHE A 91 -16.16 6.19 -15.27
C PHE A 91 -16.97 5.51 -14.17
N LYS A 92 -17.61 4.40 -14.53
CA LYS A 92 -18.35 3.55 -13.60
C LYS A 92 -17.50 2.35 -13.24
N VAL A 93 -17.51 1.97 -11.97
CA VAL A 93 -16.70 0.88 -11.42
C VAL A 93 -17.61 -0.05 -10.62
N ASP A 94 -17.44 -1.34 -10.82
CA ASP A 94 -18.08 -2.36 -10.01
C ASP A 94 -17.39 -2.46 -8.64
N LYS A 95 -18.15 -2.79 -7.59
CA LYS A 95 -17.62 -2.98 -6.23
C LYS A 95 -16.49 -4.01 -6.19
N SER A 96 -16.57 -5.06 -7.00
CA SER A 96 -15.57 -6.13 -7.08
C SER A 96 -14.16 -5.62 -7.38
N ILE A 97 -14.04 -4.47 -8.07
CA ILE A 97 -12.73 -3.85 -8.33
C ILE A 97 -12.13 -3.29 -7.04
N PHE A 98 -12.93 -2.62 -6.20
CA PHE A 98 -12.46 -2.18 -4.88
C PHE A 98 -12.08 -3.38 -4.02
N ASP A 99 -12.87 -4.46 -4.04
CA ASP A 99 -12.59 -5.68 -3.29
C ASP A 99 -11.28 -6.34 -3.78
N THR A 100 -11.00 -6.32 -5.09
CA THR A 100 -9.73 -6.81 -5.66
C THR A 100 -8.53 -6.05 -5.09
N TYR A 101 -8.62 -4.72 -5.01
CA TYR A 101 -7.57 -3.90 -4.40
C TYR A 101 -7.45 -4.17 -2.91
N ARG A 102 -8.56 -4.18 -2.16
CA ARG A 102 -8.57 -4.41 -0.71
C ARG A 102 -8.02 -5.79 -0.34
N ASN A 103 -8.40 -6.84 -1.08
CA ASN A 103 -7.87 -8.18 -0.84
C ASN A 103 -6.34 -8.22 -0.93
N THR A 104 -5.75 -7.60 -1.96
CA THR A 104 -4.29 -7.50 -2.06
C THR A 104 -3.71 -6.62 -0.95
N PHE A 105 -4.34 -5.50 -0.60
CA PHE A 105 -3.90 -4.62 0.48
C PHE A 105 -3.91 -5.34 1.84
N HIS A 106 -4.92 -6.18 2.10
CA HIS A 106 -5.01 -7.02 3.30
C HIS A 106 -3.82 -7.98 3.41
N GLU A 107 -3.37 -8.56 2.30
CA GLU A 107 -2.18 -9.43 2.30
C GLU A 107 -0.92 -8.69 2.73
N PHE A 108 -0.85 -7.39 2.48
CA PHE A 108 0.23 -6.52 2.96
C PHE A 108 0.05 -6.00 4.39
N GLY A 109 -1.10 -6.26 5.03
CA GLY A 109 -1.43 -5.78 6.37
C GLY A 109 -2.24 -4.48 6.43
N LEU A 110 -2.61 -3.92 5.27
CA LEU A 110 -3.42 -2.70 5.20
C LEU A 110 -4.90 -3.05 5.34
N GLY A 111 -5.63 -2.42 6.25
CA GLY A 111 -7.07 -2.65 6.46
C GLY A 111 -7.41 -3.90 7.28
N VAL A 112 -6.42 -4.56 7.86
CA VAL A 112 -6.56 -5.73 8.74
C VAL A 112 -5.73 -5.54 10.01
N ALA A 113 -5.97 -6.39 11.02
CA ALA A 113 -5.13 -6.42 12.20
C ALA A 113 -3.68 -6.73 11.84
N THR A 114 -2.74 -6.01 12.46
CA THR A 114 -1.31 -6.27 12.29
C THR A 114 -0.85 -7.47 13.12
N GLY A 115 -1.60 -7.76 14.19
CA GLY A 115 -1.28 -8.81 15.14
C GLY A 115 -0.24 -8.41 16.19
N ILE A 116 0.02 -7.09 16.34
CA ILE A 116 0.94 -6.61 17.37
C ILE A 116 0.46 -7.03 18.77
N ASP A 117 1.38 -7.36 19.65
CA ASP A 117 1.15 -7.80 21.04
C ASP A 117 0.68 -6.65 21.97
N LEU A 118 -0.29 -5.88 21.49
CA LEU A 118 -0.99 -4.84 22.23
C LEU A 118 -2.47 -5.19 22.40
N PRO A 119 -3.12 -4.77 23.49
CA PRO A 119 -4.50 -5.16 23.79
C PRO A 119 -5.53 -4.60 22.80
N VAL A 120 -5.20 -3.52 22.10
CA VAL A 120 -6.11 -2.85 21.15
C VAL A 120 -5.33 -2.34 19.95
N GLU A 121 -5.84 -2.60 18.76
CA GLU A 121 -5.39 -1.98 17.51
C GLU A 121 -6.58 -1.66 16.59
N SER A 122 -6.45 -0.64 15.76
CA SER A 122 -7.44 -0.28 14.73
C SER A 122 -7.10 -0.97 13.41
N ARG A 123 -8.13 -1.44 12.71
CA ARG A 123 -8.00 -1.98 11.34
C ARG A 123 -8.05 -0.89 10.26
N GLY A 124 -8.14 0.39 10.66
CA GLY A 124 -8.40 1.47 9.72
C GLY A 124 -9.89 1.62 9.41
N THR A 125 -10.20 2.42 8.40
CA THR A 125 -11.58 2.61 7.93
C THR A 125 -11.68 2.44 6.42
N SER A 126 -12.79 1.89 5.95
CA SER A 126 -13.14 1.78 4.54
C SER A 126 -14.55 2.28 4.30
N SER A 127 -14.88 2.61 3.08
CA SER A 127 -16.22 3.06 2.68
C SER A 127 -16.81 2.14 1.61
N ASP A 128 -18.13 1.98 1.64
CA ASP A 128 -18.89 1.21 0.64
C ASP A 128 -19.24 2.01 -0.61
N ASN A 129 -18.88 3.30 -0.68
CA ASN A 129 -19.10 4.09 -1.88
C ASN A 129 -18.14 3.68 -2.98
N THR A 130 -18.68 3.29 -4.14
CA THR A 130 -17.90 2.73 -5.27
C THR A 130 -17.91 3.62 -6.52
N ALA A 131 -18.10 4.94 -6.36
CA ALA A 131 -17.98 5.86 -7.49
C ALA A 131 -16.58 5.77 -8.13
N GLY A 132 -16.50 5.76 -9.46
CA GLY A 132 -15.24 5.56 -10.19
C GLY A 132 -14.14 6.57 -9.84
N GLY A 133 -14.53 7.83 -9.55
CA GLY A 133 -13.57 8.83 -9.05
C GLY A 133 -12.93 8.45 -7.73
N LEU A 134 -13.64 7.72 -6.85
CA LEU A 134 -13.14 7.25 -5.57
C LEU A 134 -12.16 6.09 -5.70
N LEU A 135 -12.30 5.25 -6.75
CA LEU A 135 -11.25 4.26 -7.05
C LEU A 135 -9.92 4.94 -7.34
N LEU A 136 -9.93 6.05 -8.06
CA LEU A 136 -8.71 6.82 -8.33
C LEU A 136 -8.11 7.42 -7.05
N ASP A 137 -8.96 7.88 -6.13
CA ASP A 137 -8.53 8.38 -4.83
C ASP A 137 -8.01 7.23 -3.95
N PHE A 138 -8.64 6.04 -4.02
CA PHE A 138 -8.21 4.85 -3.31
C PHE A 138 -6.79 4.42 -3.70
N VAL A 139 -6.50 4.27 -5.00
CA VAL A 139 -5.20 3.76 -5.45
C VAL A 139 -4.02 4.69 -5.19
N MET A 140 -4.28 5.95 -4.87
CA MET A 140 -3.25 6.90 -4.43
C MET A 140 -3.26 7.18 -2.92
N GLY A 141 -4.10 6.46 -2.13
CA GLY A 141 -4.11 6.49 -0.67
C GLY A 141 -4.91 7.65 -0.06
N GLN A 142 -5.94 8.14 -0.74
CA GLN A 142 -6.81 9.22 -0.24
C GLN A 142 -8.28 8.79 -0.06
N TYR A 143 -8.52 7.49 0.18
CA TYR A 143 -9.87 6.98 0.33
C TYR A 143 -10.02 6.13 1.61
N ASP A 144 -9.42 4.93 1.63
CA ASP A 144 -9.34 4.14 2.85
C ASP A 144 -8.24 4.70 3.78
N THR A 145 -8.38 4.48 5.08
CA THR A 145 -7.42 4.96 6.08
C THR A 145 -6.71 3.80 6.77
N TYR A 146 -5.46 4.00 7.15
CA TYR A 146 -4.61 2.98 7.78
C TYR A 146 -3.84 3.57 8.96
N THR A 147 -3.50 2.75 9.94
CA THR A 147 -2.64 3.17 11.05
C THR A 147 -1.16 3.22 10.62
N PRO A 148 -0.32 4.02 11.28
CA PRO A 148 1.13 3.99 11.04
C PRO A 148 1.74 2.60 11.20
N MET A 149 1.23 1.76 12.12
CA MET A 149 1.69 0.38 12.29
C MET A 149 1.38 -0.48 11.07
N GLN A 150 0.17 -0.36 10.49
CA GLN A 150 -0.18 -1.05 9.24
C GLN A 150 0.72 -0.60 8.09
N LEU A 151 0.99 0.71 7.96
CA LEU A 151 1.89 1.22 6.93
C LEU A 151 3.33 0.71 7.12
N SER A 152 3.81 0.63 8.35
CA SER A 152 5.12 0.06 8.67
C SER A 152 5.20 -1.42 8.31
N GLN A 153 4.19 -2.21 8.69
CA GLN A 153 4.11 -3.63 8.34
C GLN A 153 4.06 -3.83 6.81
N TYR A 154 3.29 -3.02 6.10
CA TYR A 154 3.22 -3.04 4.64
C TYR A 154 4.58 -2.82 3.97
N VAL A 155 5.29 -1.76 4.35
CA VAL A 155 6.62 -1.46 3.78
C VAL A 155 7.62 -2.56 4.13
N SER A 156 7.59 -3.07 5.37
CA SER A 156 8.41 -4.21 5.79
C SER A 156 8.10 -5.48 4.97
N THR A 157 6.84 -5.72 4.65
CA THR A 157 6.42 -6.85 3.83
C THR A 157 6.98 -6.76 2.40
N ILE A 158 7.00 -5.56 1.80
CA ILE A 158 7.66 -5.33 0.50
C ILE A 158 9.16 -5.61 0.62
N ALA A 159 9.81 -5.08 1.66
CA ALA A 159 11.25 -5.27 1.89
C ALA A 159 11.60 -6.76 2.09
N ASN A 160 10.75 -7.51 2.76
CA ASN A 160 10.87 -8.95 3.02
C ASN A 160 10.37 -9.83 1.85
N LYS A 161 10.36 -9.32 0.63
CA LYS A 161 9.97 -10.08 -0.57
C LYS A 161 8.57 -10.70 -0.45
N GLY A 162 7.64 -9.97 0.17
CA GLY A 162 6.24 -10.35 0.33
C GLY A 162 5.94 -11.24 1.53
N THR A 163 6.90 -11.50 2.42
CA THR A 163 6.63 -12.22 3.67
C THR A 163 6.20 -11.24 4.75
N ARG A 164 4.97 -11.37 5.24
CA ARG A 164 4.39 -10.54 6.30
C ARG A 164 4.59 -11.19 7.64
N TYR A 165 5.33 -10.53 8.53
CA TYR A 165 5.59 -10.96 9.90
C TYR A 165 4.66 -10.25 10.88
N GLN A 166 4.35 -10.92 11.98
CA GLN A 166 3.69 -10.34 13.11
C GLN A 166 4.64 -9.35 13.81
N PRO A 167 4.28 -8.07 13.95
CA PRO A 167 5.05 -7.13 14.76
C PRO A 167 4.89 -7.46 16.25
N HIS A 168 5.91 -7.21 17.05
CA HIS A 168 5.89 -7.45 18.49
C HIS A 168 6.74 -6.44 19.24
N LEU A 169 6.40 -6.17 20.48
CA LEU A 169 7.17 -5.37 21.42
C LEU A 169 7.94 -6.27 22.39
N LEU A 170 7.31 -7.38 22.79
CA LEU A 170 7.94 -8.34 23.71
C LEU A 170 9.00 -9.14 22.95
N LYS A 171 10.27 -8.99 23.34
CA LYS A 171 11.39 -9.78 22.82
C LYS A 171 11.68 -10.99 23.70
N GLU A 172 11.87 -10.75 25.01
CA GLU A 172 12.27 -11.77 25.97
C GLU A 172 11.62 -11.51 27.31
N VAL A 173 11.40 -12.56 28.10
CA VAL A 173 11.04 -12.50 29.52
C VAL A 173 12.15 -13.15 30.33
N HIS A 174 12.61 -12.46 31.36
CA HIS A 174 13.65 -12.94 32.25
C HIS A 174 13.06 -13.28 33.62
N LYS A 175 13.69 -14.26 34.30
CA LYS A 175 13.39 -14.54 35.70
C LYS A 175 13.77 -13.35 36.56
N SER A 176 12.95 -13.00 37.56
CA SER A 176 13.27 -11.96 38.53
C SER A 176 14.53 -12.33 39.32
N THR A 177 15.33 -11.35 39.63
CA THR A 177 16.52 -11.44 40.48
C THR A 177 16.37 -10.48 41.67
N ASP A 178 17.15 -10.70 42.73
CA ASP A 178 17.14 -9.85 43.92
C ASP A 178 17.98 -8.55 43.74
N ASP A 179 18.70 -8.47 42.65
CA ASP A 179 19.47 -7.29 42.23
C ASP A 179 18.90 -6.73 40.89
N GLU A 180 19.46 -5.67 40.34
CA GLU A 180 19.03 -5.04 39.09
C GLU A 180 19.53 -5.79 37.83
N SER A 181 20.11 -6.97 37.96
CA SER A 181 20.59 -7.77 36.85
C SER A 181 19.45 -8.47 36.12
N LEU A 182 19.63 -8.76 34.83
CA LEU A 182 18.73 -9.62 34.08
C LEU A 182 18.95 -11.09 34.45
N GLY A 183 17.95 -11.74 34.99
CA GLY A 183 17.97 -13.17 35.31
C GLY A 183 17.97 -14.04 34.06
N LYS A 184 17.87 -15.35 34.24
CA LYS A 184 17.80 -16.32 33.14
C LYS A 184 16.59 -16.05 32.27
N VAL A 185 16.76 -16.09 30.92
CA VAL A 185 15.68 -16.04 29.95
C VAL A 185 14.74 -17.21 30.19
N ILE A 186 13.44 -16.96 30.34
CA ILE A 186 12.39 -17.95 30.50
C ILE A 186 11.43 -18.00 29.30
N TYR A 187 11.43 -16.96 28.45
CA TYR A 187 10.70 -16.90 27.21
C TYR A 187 11.43 -16.02 26.21
N THR A 188 11.46 -16.42 24.96
CA THR A 188 11.91 -15.60 23.81
C THR A 188 10.82 -15.60 22.76
N PHE A 189 10.50 -14.44 22.21
CA PHE A 189 9.56 -14.34 21.10
C PHE A 189 10.18 -14.95 19.83
N GLU A 190 9.47 -15.86 19.22
CA GLU A 190 9.86 -16.45 17.92
C GLU A 190 9.11 -15.75 16.80
N PRO A 191 9.82 -15.36 15.69
CA PRO A 191 9.19 -14.69 14.56
C PRO A 191 8.02 -15.50 13.98
N ASN A 192 6.84 -14.89 13.92
CA ASN A 192 5.63 -15.51 13.38
C ASN A 192 5.30 -14.92 11.99
N ILE A 193 5.21 -15.79 10.97
CA ILE A 193 4.78 -15.41 9.64
C ILE A 193 3.24 -15.45 9.59
N LEU A 194 2.63 -14.31 9.29
CA LEU A 194 1.18 -14.20 9.15
C LEU A 194 0.71 -14.70 7.79
N ASN A 195 1.39 -14.29 6.73
CA ASN A 195 1.15 -14.77 5.36
C ASN A 195 2.29 -14.40 4.41
N LYS A 196 2.21 -14.92 3.20
CA LYS A 196 3.01 -14.46 2.07
C LYS A 196 2.07 -13.86 1.02
N VAL A 197 2.42 -12.69 0.50
CA VAL A 197 1.63 -11.99 -0.52
C VAL A 197 1.54 -12.83 -1.79
N ASN A 198 0.33 -13.01 -2.30
CA ASN A 198 0.08 -13.76 -3.53
C ASN A 198 0.40 -12.92 -4.77
N THR A 199 1.67 -12.91 -5.13
CA THR A 199 2.18 -12.20 -6.32
C THR A 199 3.49 -12.82 -6.79
N LYS A 200 3.88 -12.51 -8.01
CA LYS A 200 5.18 -12.96 -8.53
C LYS A 200 6.32 -12.18 -7.89
N GLU A 201 7.45 -12.85 -7.66
CA GLU A 201 8.65 -12.21 -7.11
C GLU A 201 9.15 -11.07 -7.99
N GLU A 202 9.06 -11.21 -9.31
CA GLU A 202 9.45 -10.16 -10.26
C GLU A 202 8.67 -8.84 -10.04
N TYR A 203 7.39 -8.91 -9.66
CA TYR A 203 6.56 -7.73 -9.39
C TYR A 203 6.96 -7.04 -8.08
N LEU A 204 7.25 -7.82 -7.03
CA LEU A 204 7.77 -7.28 -5.77
C LEU A 204 9.13 -6.62 -5.96
N ASN A 205 10.03 -7.26 -6.72
CA ASN A 205 11.34 -6.68 -7.02
C ASN A 205 11.18 -5.36 -7.80
N ARG A 206 10.26 -5.31 -8.75
CA ARG A 206 9.98 -4.10 -9.53
C ARG A 206 9.48 -2.94 -8.67
N VAL A 207 8.58 -3.22 -7.70
CA VAL A 207 8.11 -2.21 -6.73
C VAL A 207 9.26 -1.75 -5.82
N ARG A 208 10.12 -2.68 -5.36
CA ARG A 208 11.31 -2.33 -4.55
C ARG A 208 12.29 -1.44 -5.31
N GLU A 209 12.53 -1.72 -6.59
CA GLU A 209 13.34 -0.85 -7.47
C GLU A 209 12.73 0.55 -7.56
N GLY A 210 11.41 0.67 -7.73
CA GLY A 210 10.69 1.94 -7.74
C GLY A 210 10.85 2.71 -6.43
N PHE A 211 10.71 2.04 -5.29
CA PHE A 211 10.92 2.66 -3.97
C PHE A 211 12.37 3.09 -3.74
N HIS A 212 13.34 2.27 -4.14
CA HIS A 212 14.75 2.61 -4.08
C HIS A 212 15.09 3.83 -4.94
N ALA A 213 14.45 3.93 -6.12
CA ALA A 213 14.67 5.05 -7.03
C ALA A 213 14.21 6.40 -6.46
N VAL A 214 13.28 6.43 -5.47
CA VAL A 214 12.89 7.68 -4.76
C VAL A 214 14.08 8.41 -4.16
N THR A 215 15.06 7.66 -3.64
CA THR A 215 16.20 8.20 -2.90
C THR A 215 17.51 8.20 -3.69
N THR A 216 17.56 7.52 -4.82
CA THR A 216 18.83 7.29 -5.55
C THR A 216 18.86 7.91 -6.93
N LYS A 217 17.72 8.15 -7.55
CA LYS A 217 17.66 8.82 -8.85
C LYS A 217 17.54 10.34 -8.70
N SER A 218 18.31 11.08 -9.50
CA SER A 218 18.09 12.51 -9.73
C SER A 218 17.13 12.68 -10.92
N TYR A 219 16.07 13.46 -10.74
CA TYR A 219 15.05 13.73 -11.76
C TYR A 219 14.97 15.23 -12.09
#